data_d43a7142a817921271ccdf999a4c8f95
#
_entry.id   d43a7142a817921271ccdf999a4c8f95
#
_cell.length_a   1.000
_cell.length_b   1.000
_cell.length_c   1.000
_cell.angle_alpha   90.00
_cell.angle_beta   90.00
_cell.angle_gamma   90.00
#
_symmetry.space_group_name_H-M   'P 1'
#
loop_
_entity.id
_entity.type
_entity.pdbx_description
1 polymer ?
#
loop_
_entity_poly.entity_id
_entity_poly.type
_entity_poly.pdbx_seq_one_letter_code
_entity_poly.pdbx_strand_id
1 'polypeptide(L)'
;MGVVLITHSLPVVSEIADRVAVMYAGQVVEEGGVAEVFSKPLHPYTAALLASAPHDDGRPPVGIVGVVPLPHLLPPGCSFGPRCGHHRAVCDVPPGLEAVGGRSTRCVRWRELAA
;
A
#
# COMPACT_ATOMS: atom_id res chain seq x y z
N MET A 1 3.10 -24.15 12.22
CA MET A 1 1.98 -23.36 12.78
C MET A 1 1.98 -21.99 12.12
N GLY A 2 0.81 -21.55 11.64
CA GLY A 2 0.68 -20.22 11.05
C GLY A 2 0.34 -19.17 12.11
N VAL A 3 0.91 -17.98 11.97
CA VAL A 3 0.62 -16.84 12.85
C VAL A 3 0.22 -15.64 12.00
N VAL A 4 -0.88 -14.97 12.37
CA VAL A 4 -1.30 -13.71 11.76
C VAL A 4 -1.12 -12.60 12.79
N LEU A 5 -0.33 -11.57 12.40
CA LEU A 5 -0.10 -10.40 13.25
C LEU A 5 -0.69 -9.18 12.56
N ILE A 6 -1.54 -8.44 13.27
CA ILE A 6 -2.12 -7.18 12.78
C ILE A 6 -1.41 -6.04 13.49
N THR A 7 -0.74 -5.18 12.73
CA THR A 7 0.04 -4.09 13.29
C THR A 7 0.22 -2.98 12.26
N HIS A 8 0.50 -1.76 12.73
CA HIS A 8 0.90 -0.64 11.88
C HIS A 8 2.41 -0.35 12.02
N SER A 9 3.15 -1.21 12.72
CA SER A 9 4.59 -1.06 12.88
C SER A 9 5.35 -1.79 11.78
N LEU A 10 5.82 -1.04 10.78
CA LEU A 10 6.59 -1.62 9.67
C LEU A 10 7.89 -2.31 10.12
N PRO A 11 8.67 -1.75 11.09
CA PRO A 11 9.86 -2.46 11.56
C PRO A 11 9.56 -3.84 12.13
N VAL A 12 8.47 -4.00 12.88
CA VAL A 12 8.08 -5.30 13.43
C VAL A 12 7.73 -6.26 12.29
N VAL A 13 6.96 -5.81 11.29
CA VAL A 13 6.59 -6.63 10.15
C VAL A 13 7.83 -7.09 9.39
N SER A 14 8.80 -6.21 9.16
CA SER A 14 10.00 -6.55 8.40
C SER A 14 10.87 -7.60 9.12
N GLU A 15 10.80 -7.68 10.43
CA GLU A 15 11.61 -8.61 11.21
C GLU A 15 11.00 -10.01 11.30
N ILE A 16 9.69 -10.13 11.40
CA ILE A 16 9.05 -11.39 11.77
C ILE A 16 8.10 -11.96 10.72
N ALA A 17 7.66 -11.17 9.74
CA ALA A 17 6.67 -11.64 8.76
C ALA A 17 7.34 -12.24 7.52
N ASP A 18 6.75 -13.32 7.01
CA ASP A 18 7.13 -13.90 5.72
C ASP A 18 6.36 -13.22 4.59
N ARG A 19 5.08 -12.94 4.83
CA ARG A 19 4.19 -12.26 3.88
C ARG A 19 3.48 -11.14 4.58
N VAL A 20 3.10 -10.12 3.81
CA VAL A 20 2.39 -8.95 4.32
C VAL A 20 1.21 -8.63 3.41
N ALA A 21 0.11 -8.22 4.03
CA ALA A 21 -1.04 -7.66 3.33
C ALA A 21 -1.24 -6.24 3.85
N VAL A 22 -1.17 -5.27 2.95
CA VAL A 22 -1.38 -3.86 3.27
C VAL A 22 -2.84 -3.53 3.06
N MET A 23 -3.48 -2.95 4.07
CA MET A 23 -4.89 -2.59 4.01
C MET A 23 -5.09 -1.09 4.06
N TYR A 24 -6.07 -0.60 3.31
CA TYR A 24 -6.48 0.79 3.31
C TYR A 24 -8.00 0.86 3.20
N ALA A 25 -8.63 1.61 4.10
CA ALA A 25 -10.08 1.82 4.11
C ALA A 25 -10.88 0.51 4.01
N GLY A 26 -10.43 -0.53 4.73
CA GLY A 26 -11.10 -1.83 4.78
C GLY A 26 -10.82 -2.76 3.62
N GLN A 27 -9.89 -2.40 2.72
CA GLN A 27 -9.54 -3.25 1.58
C GLN A 27 -8.05 -3.60 1.59
N VAL A 28 -7.73 -4.83 1.17
CA VAL A 28 -6.35 -5.20 0.89
C VAL A 28 -5.94 -4.51 -0.41
N VAL A 29 -4.93 -3.65 -0.35
CA VAL A 29 -4.47 -2.90 -1.54
C VAL A 29 -3.20 -3.49 -2.12
N GLU A 30 -2.42 -4.21 -1.33
CA GLU A 30 -1.22 -4.90 -1.80
C GLU A 30 -0.93 -6.09 -0.90
N GLU A 31 -0.42 -7.18 -1.47
CA GLU A 31 -0.06 -8.38 -0.73
C GLU A 31 1.11 -9.07 -1.40
N GLY A 32 1.99 -9.67 -0.63
CA GLY A 32 3.13 -10.41 -1.17
C GLY A 32 4.16 -10.76 -0.11
N GLY A 33 5.31 -11.26 -0.55
CA GLY A 33 6.44 -11.50 0.33
C GLY A 33 6.94 -10.19 0.92
N VAL A 34 7.30 -10.18 2.21
CA VAL A 34 7.67 -8.95 2.90
C VAL A 34 8.85 -8.24 2.24
N ALA A 35 9.86 -9.01 1.82
CA ALA A 35 11.04 -8.42 1.18
C ALA A 35 10.69 -7.73 -0.14
N GLU A 36 9.82 -8.35 -0.95
CA GLU A 36 9.41 -7.79 -2.24
C GLU A 36 8.54 -6.55 -2.08
N VAL A 37 7.55 -6.61 -1.18
CA VAL A 37 6.64 -5.50 -0.95
C VAL A 37 7.40 -4.28 -0.40
N PHE A 38 8.35 -4.50 0.50
CA PHE A 38 9.09 -3.41 1.12
C PHE A 38 10.17 -2.82 0.22
N SER A 39 10.80 -3.63 -0.64
CA SER A 39 11.83 -3.14 -1.55
C SER A 39 11.24 -2.51 -2.82
N LYS A 40 10.10 -2.98 -3.29
CA LYS A 40 9.50 -2.52 -4.55
C LYS A 40 7.97 -2.56 -4.46
N PRO A 41 7.35 -1.63 -3.71
CA PRO A 41 5.90 -1.61 -3.56
C PRO A 41 5.21 -1.34 -4.89
N LEU A 42 4.07 -2.00 -5.10
CA LEU A 42 3.27 -1.84 -6.32
C LEU A 42 2.11 -0.86 -6.14
N HIS A 43 1.73 -0.56 -4.91
CA HIS A 43 0.64 0.37 -4.64
C HIS A 43 1.19 1.68 -4.05
N PRO A 44 0.71 2.84 -4.52
CA PRO A 44 1.18 4.13 -3.99
C PRO A 44 1.01 4.30 -2.48
N TYR A 45 -0.04 3.73 -1.89
CA TYR A 45 -0.22 3.80 -0.45
C TYR A 45 0.89 3.05 0.29
N THR A 46 1.27 1.86 -0.19
CA THR A 46 2.38 1.11 0.40
C THR A 46 3.68 1.90 0.33
N ALA A 47 3.94 2.53 -0.83
CA ALA A 47 5.12 3.38 -0.99
C ALA A 47 5.10 4.57 -0.02
N ALA A 48 3.93 5.18 0.19
CA ALA A 48 3.77 6.29 1.11
C ALA A 48 3.96 5.86 2.57
N LEU A 49 3.47 4.66 2.95
CA LEU A 49 3.70 4.12 4.29
C LEU A 49 5.19 3.91 4.56
N LEU A 50 5.90 3.35 3.60
CA LEU A 50 7.33 3.12 3.73
C LEU A 50 8.10 4.43 3.84
N ALA A 51 7.69 5.46 3.09
CA ALA A 51 8.29 6.78 3.15
C ALA A 51 8.00 7.49 4.48
N SER A 52 6.87 7.19 5.12
CA SER A 52 6.48 7.80 6.40
C SER A 52 7.12 7.09 7.60
N ALA A 53 7.73 5.92 7.41
CA ALA A 53 8.42 5.20 8.48
C ALA A 53 9.76 5.89 8.81
N PRO A 54 10.26 5.75 10.06
CA PRO A 54 11.58 6.27 10.39
C PRO A 54 12.67 5.64 9.52
N HIS A 55 13.63 6.45 9.09
CA HIS A 55 14.75 6.01 8.26
C HIS A 55 16.03 5.86 9.11
N ASP A 56 16.78 4.79 8.87
CA ASP A 56 18.03 4.52 9.59
C ASP A 56 19.14 5.51 9.22
N ASP A 57 19.04 6.15 8.06
CA ASP A 57 20.04 7.10 7.57
C ASP A 57 19.84 8.53 8.06
N GLY A 58 18.92 8.75 9.00
CA GLY A 58 18.67 10.06 9.59
C GLY A 58 17.75 10.97 8.77
N ARG A 59 17.25 10.52 7.63
CA ARG A 59 16.28 11.30 6.86
C ARG A 59 14.96 11.42 7.63
N PRO A 60 14.33 12.59 7.63
CA PRO A 60 13.03 12.71 8.29
C PRO A 60 11.96 11.90 7.54
N PRO A 61 11.00 11.29 8.25
CA PRO A 61 9.90 10.60 7.59
C PRO A 61 9.00 11.60 6.85
N VAL A 62 8.45 11.14 5.72
CA VAL A 62 7.53 11.94 4.90
C VAL A 62 6.10 11.52 5.24
N GLY A 63 5.30 12.45 5.75
CA GLY A 63 3.90 12.17 6.08
C GLY A 63 3.03 11.96 4.85
N ILE A 64 1.96 11.19 5.02
CA ILE A 64 0.96 10.97 3.96
C ILE A 64 -0.04 12.12 3.99
N VAL A 65 -0.20 12.80 2.84
CA VAL A 65 -1.11 13.94 2.71
C VAL A 65 -2.56 13.47 2.80
N GLY A 66 -3.40 14.25 3.48
CA GLY A 66 -4.83 14.00 3.60
C GLY A 66 -5.16 13.05 4.74
N VAL A 67 -6.42 12.61 4.76
CA VAL A 67 -6.95 11.71 5.80
C VAL A 67 -7.67 10.54 5.16
N VAL A 68 -7.78 9.42 5.88
CA VAL A 68 -8.56 8.27 5.42
C VAL A 68 -10.03 8.68 5.40
N PRO A 69 -10.74 8.52 4.25
CA PRO A 69 -12.15 8.88 4.20
C PRO A 69 -13.00 7.96 5.07
N LEU A 70 -14.10 8.50 5.59
CA LEU A 70 -15.08 7.69 6.30
C LEU A 70 -15.70 6.67 5.33
N PRO A 71 -16.17 5.49 5.83
CA PRO A 71 -16.68 4.45 4.94
C PRO A 71 -17.78 4.90 3.99
N HIS A 72 -18.64 5.82 4.41
CA HIS A 72 -19.72 6.35 3.58
C HIS A 72 -19.29 7.47 2.63
N LEU A 73 -18.03 7.90 2.70
CA LEU A 73 -17.46 8.94 1.85
C LEU A 73 -16.36 8.41 0.95
N LEU A 74 -16.26 7.08 0.80
CA LEU A 74 -15.26 6.49 -0.11
C LEU A 74 -15.53 6.90 -1.55
N PRO A 75 -14.48 7.20 -2.33
CA PRO A 75 -14.66 7.53 -3.75
C PRO A 75 -15.13 6.31 -4.54
N PRO A 76 -15.75 6.51 -5.70
CA PRO A 76 -16.26 5.39 -6.50
C PRO A 76 -15.17 4.49 -7.09
N GLY A 77 -13.95 5.00 -7.22
CA GLY A 77 -12.81 4.25 -7.76
C GLY A 77 -11.86 3.77 -6.69
N CYS A 78 -10.57 3.95 -6.93
CA CYS A 78 -9.53 3.61 -5.97
C CYS A 78 -9.72 4.40 -4.66
N SER A 79 -9.82 3.69 -3.54
CA SER A 79 -10.08 4.32 -2.24
C SER A 79 -8.96 5.29 -1.82
N PHE A 80 -7.73 5.06 -2.28
CA PHE A 80 -6.59 5.94 -2.01
C PHE A 80 -6.50 7.10 -3.00
N GLY A 81 -7.31 7.11 -4.07
CA GLY A 81 -7.26 8.10 -5.14
C GLY A 81 -7.15 9.55 -4.68
N PRO A 82 -7.99 10.02 -3.75
CA PRO A 82 -7.94 11.43 -3.28
C PRO A 82 -6.61 11.83 -2.63
N ARG A 83 -5.83 10.86 -2.16
CA ARG A 83 -4.54 11.10 -1.49
C ARG A 83 -3.34 10.67 -2.33
N CYS A 84 -3.60 10.09 -3.51
CA CYS A 84 -2.56 9.53 -4.36
C CYS A 84 -2.01 10.62 -5.29
N GLY A 85 -0.70 10.87 -5.24
CA GLY A 85 -0.03 11.79 -6.14
C GLY A 85 0.02 11.31 -7.59
N HIS A 86 -0.34 10.06 -7.83
CA HIS A 86 -0.35 9.44 -9.17
C HIS A 86 -1.75 9.24 -9.73
N HIS A 87 -2.76 9.86 -9.12
CA HIS A 87 -4.16 9.70 -9.53
C HIS A 87 -4.39 10.12 -10.98
N ARG A 88 -5.11 9.31 -11.72
CA ARG A 88 -5.55 9.56 -13.09
C ARG A 88 -7.01 9.13 -13.25
N ALA A 89 -7.65 9.52 -14.34
CA ALA A 89 -9.05 9.17 -14.60
C ALA A 89 -9.29 7.66 -14.58
N VAL A 90 -8.33 6.84 -15.00
CA VAL A 90 -8.44 5.38 -14.96
C VAL A 90 -8.60 4.86 -13.52
N CYS A 91 -8.15 5.61 -12.53
CA CYS A 91 -8.28 5.25 -11.12
C CYS A 91 -9.69 5.50 -10.57
N ASP A 92 -10.57 6.14 -11.32
CA ASP A 92 -11.96 6.41 -10.91
C ASP A 92 -12.88 5.22 -11.11
N VAL A 93 -12.37 4.14 -11.72
CA VAL A 93 -13.07 2.86 -11.83
C VAL A 93 -12.58 1.96 -10.68
N PRO A 94 -13.49 1.27 -9.95
CA PRO A 94 -13.08 0.43 -8.83
C PRO A 94 -12.06 -0.62 -9.26
N PRO A 95 -10.84 -0.60 -8.72
CA PRO A 95 -9.83 -1.58 -9.11
C PRO A 95 -10.04 -2.92 -8.39
N GLY A 96 -9.83 -4.02 -9.10
CA GLY A 96 -9.74 -5.33 -8.50
C GLY A 96 -8.35 -5.59 -7.95
N LEU A 97 -8.21 -6.65 -7.16
CA LEU A 97 -6.91 -7.10 -6.68
C LEU A 97 -6.27 -7.96 -7.78
N GLU A 98 -5.28 -7.41 -8.45
CA GLU A 98 -4.63 -8.07 -9.59
C GLU A 98 -3.41 -8.87 -9.11
N ALA A 99 -3.33 -10.13 -9.54
CA ALA A 99 -2.19 -10.99 -9.22
C ALA A 99 -1.01 -10.65 -10.14
N VAL A 100 0.17 -10.48 -9.53
CA VAL A 100 1.41 -10.10 -10.23
C VAL A 100 2.54 -10.98 -9.70
N GLY A 101 2.75 -12.15 -10.32
CA GLY A 101 3.89 -13.00 -9.99
C GLY A 101 4.03 -13.36 -8.52
N GLY A 102 3.02 -13.93 -7.89
CA GLY A 102 3.05 -14.27 -6.47
C GLY A 102 2.72 -13.11 -5.54
N ARG A 103 2.48 -11.93 -6.09
CA ARG A 103 2.06 -10.73 -5.38
C ARG A 103 0.68 -10.31 -5.89
N SER A 104 0.04 -9.38 -5.20
CA SER A 104 -1.23 -8.81 -5.64
C SER A 104 -1.26 -7.32 -5.33
N THR A 105 -1.89 -6.54 -6.20
CA THR A 105 -2.06 -5.10 -5.99
C THR A 105 -3.41 -4.63 -6.50
N ARG A 106 -3.96 -3.62 -5.85
CA ARG A 106 -5.21 -2.97 -6.26
C ARG A 106 -4.95 -1.64 -6.97
N CYS A 107 -3.76 -1.45 -7.52
CA CYS A 107 -3.41 -0.25 -8.29
C CYS A 107 -3.47 -0.56 -9.79
N VAL A 108 -4.38 0.08 -10.53
CA VAL A 108 -4.52 -0.16 -11.98
C VAL A 108 -3.32 0.35 -12.78
N ARG A 109 -2.50 1.21 -12.17
CA ARG A 109 -1.32 1.80 -12.83
C ARG A 109 0.00 1.20 -12.35
N TRP A 110 -0.03 0.06 -11.71
CA TRP A 110 1.20 -0.50 -11.11
C TRP A 110 2.31 -0.71 -12.14
N ARG A 111 1.96 -1.08 -13.39
CA ARG A 111 2.96 -1.29 -14.43
C ARG A 111 3.71 -0.01 -14.77
N GLU A 112 3.00 1.10 -14.85
CA GLU A 112 3.58 2.41 -15.14
C GLU A 112 4.45 2.91 -13.98
N LEU A 113 3.97 2.72 -12.74
CA LEU A 113 4.64 3.23 -11.56
C LEU A 113 5.83 2.38 -11.14
N ALA A 114 5.84 1.10 -11.48
CA ALA A 114 6.94 0.17 -11.17
C ALA A 114 8.04 0.17 -12.22
N ALA A 115 7.82 0.82 -13.36
CA ALA A 115 8.77 0.86 -14.45
C ALA A 115 9.98 1.74 -14.14
#